data_506f79ab02f7000fbf30faa51cd06124
#
_entry.id   506f79ab02f7000fbf30faa51cd06124
#
_cell.length_a   1.000
_cell.length_b   1.000
_cell.length_c   1.000
_cell.angle_alpha   90.00
_cell.angle_beta   90.00
_cell.angle_gamma   90.00
#
_symmetry.space_group_name_H-M   'P 1'
#
loop_
_entity.id
_entity.type
_entity.pdbx_description
1 polymer ?
#
loop_
_entity_poly.entity_id
_entity_poly.type
_entity_poly.pdbx_seq_one_letter_code
_entity_poly.pdbx_strand_id
1 'polypeptide(L)'
;MAEILGKKTGYSKGKGGSMHIMAMDKGILGANGIVGGEIPIATGAAYSAKLRGTEQVTLAFFGDSASNEGTFHESINMAAAWNLPIVYIIENNLFGISVDIRRVTKEHDLYKRAEGYGIPGEAVDGNDVYAVYEAVSRAVERARKGEGPTLIECKTYRWQGHHVGDPGEYR
;
A
#
# COMPACT_ATOMS: atom_id res chain seq x y z
N MET A 1 6.09 -20.07 -0.12
CA MET A 1 6.23 -21.27 -0.97
C MET A 1 5.18 -22.34 -0.63
N ALA A 2 5.11 -22.88 0.60
CA ALA A 2 4.11 -23.91 0.95
C ALA A 2 2.65 -23.49 0.66
N GLU A 3 2.29 -22.24 0.94
CA GLU A 3 0.97 -21.68 0.65
C GLU A 3 0.65 -21.67 -0.84
N ILE A 4 1.57 -21.17 -1.67
CA ILE A 4 1.41 -21.10 -3.13
C ILE A 4 1.26 -22.51 -3.74
N LEU A 5 1.94 -23.50 -3.16
CA LEU A 5 1.87 -24.90 -3.59
C LEU A 5 0.67 -25.65 -2.99
N GLY A 6 -0.27 -24.98 -2.34
CA GLY A 6 -1.46 -25.57 -1.76
C GLY A 6 -1.20 -26.54 -0.61
N LYS A 7 -0.07 -26.41 0.09
CA LYS A 7 0.29 -27.32 1.18
C LYS A 7 -0.35 -26.89 2.51
N LYS A 8 -0.78 -27.86 3.31
CA LYS A 8 -1.38 -27.65 4.65
C LYS A 8 -0.42 -26.90 5.60
N THR A 9 0.88 -26.94 5.34
CA THR A 9 1.92 -26.22 6.11
C THR A 9 2.08 -24.74 5.72
N GLY A 10 1.33 -24.27 4.71
CA GLY A 10 1.26 -22.86 4.37
C GLY A 10 0.54 -22.05 5.43
N TYR A 11 0.79 -20.74 5.50
CA TYR A 11 0.21 -19.85 6.51
C TYR A 11 -1.33 -19.84 6.51
N SER A 12 -1.95 -19.86 5.34
CA SER A 12 -3.41 -20.01 5.17
C SER A 12 -3.84 -21.46 4.87
N LYS A 13 -3.02 -22.43 5.29
CA LYS A 13 -3.23 -23.87 5.11
C LYS A 13 -3.37 -24.28 3.64
N GLY A 14 -2.71 -23.55 2.74
CA GLY A 14 -2.74 -23.78 1.30
C GLY A 14 -4.00 -23.29 0.58
N LYS A 15 -4.84 -22.50 1.24
CA LYS A 15 -6.11 -21.99 0.67
C LYS A 15 -6.01 -20.56 0.15
N GLY A 16 -5.00 -19.79 0.58
CA GLY A 16 -4.85 -18.38 0.22
C GLY A 16 -4.21 -18.15 -1.15
N GLY A 17 -3.44 -19.08 -1.64
CA GLY A 17 -2.68 -18.92 -2.88
C GLY A 17 -1.73 -17.73 -2.80
N SER A 18 -1.58 -16.99 -3.92
CA SER A 18 -0.69 -15.81 -4.00
C SER A 18 -1.34 -14.52 -3.50
N MET A 19 -2.68 -14.42 -3.48
CA MET A 19 -3.40 -13.17 -3.22
C MET A 19 -3.94 -13.03 -1.80
N HIS A 20 -3.93 -14.08 -0.99
CA HIS A 20 -4.54 -14.06 0.35
C HIS A 20 -3.61 -14.63 1.41
N ILE A 21 -2.32 -14.25 1.33
CA ILE A 21 -1.31 -14.66 2.31
C ILE A 21 -1.40 -13.74 3.51
N MET A 22 -1.53 -14.34 4.71
CA MET A 22 -1.42 -13.62 5.98
C MET A 22 -0.56 -14.41 6.95
N ALA A 23 0.19 -13.70 7.80
CA ALA A 23 1.05 -14.27 8.82
C ALA A 23 1.06 -13.32 10.03
N MET A 24 0.00 -13.40 10.83
CA MET A 24 -0.23 -12.47 11.95
C MET A 24 0.91 -12.50 12.97
N ASP A 25 1.52 -13.65 13.19
CA ASP A 25 2.68 -13.84 14.06
C ASP A 25 3.95 -13.14 13.55
N LYS A 26 3.96 -12.74 12.26
CA LYS A 26 5.04 -11.99 11.60
C LYS A 26 4.69 -10.52 11.37
N GLY A 27 3.52 -10.06 11.82
CA GLY A 27 3.04 -8.72 11.54
C GLY A 27 2.50 -8.52 10.12
N ILE A 28 2.30 -9.60 9.34
CA ILE A 28 1.71 -9.54 8.00
C ILE A 28 0.21 -9.74 8.15
N LEU A 29 -0.54 -8.61 8.11
CA LEU A 29 -1.99 -8.59 8.32
C LEU A 29 -2.76 -9.28 7.20
N GLY A 30 -2.22 -9.27 5.99
CA GLY A 30 -2.76 -9.99 4.86
C GLY A 30 -2.64 -9.26 3.54
N ALA A 31 -2.90 -10.00 2.47
CA ALA A 31 -3.14 -9.49 1.13
C ALA A 31 -4.61 -9.67 0.78
N ASN A 32 -5.17 -8.76 -0.02
CA ASN A 32 -6.59 -8.74 -0.36
C ASN A 32 -6.77 -8.68 -1.89
N GLY A 33 -7.65 -9.52 -2.42
CA GLY A 33 -8.02 -9.51 -3.84
C GLY A 33 -9.01 -8.40 -4.21
N ILE A 34 -9.57 -7.68 -3.23
CA ILE A 34 -10.44 -6.52 -3.46
C ILE A 34 -9.54 -5.29 -3.55
N VAL A 35 -9.49 -4.66 -4.73
CA VAL A 35 -8.67 -3.47 -4.97
C VAL A 35 -9.01 -2.37 -3.98
N GLY A 36 -8.00 -1.86 -3.27
CA GLY A 36 -8.18 -0.83 -2.23
C GLY A 36 -8.74 -1.34 -0.89
N GLY A 37 -9.13 -2.62 -0.78
CA GLY A 37 -9.70 -3.18 0.44
C GLY A 37 -8.70 -3.30 1.60
N GLU A 38 -7.42 -3.40 1.30
CA GLU A 38 -6.33 -3.41 2.30
C GLU A 38 -6.14 -2.05 2.99
N ILE A 39 -6.49 -0.95 2.34
CA ILE A 39 -6.25 0.40 2.83
C ILE A 39 -7.03 0.68 4.14
N PRO A 40 -8.35 0.48 4.21
CA PRO A 40 -9.09 0.67 5.46
C PRO A 40 -8.71 -0.37 6.53
N ILE A 41 -8.33 -1.61 6.15
CA ILE A 41 -7.85 -2.62 7.09
C ILE A 41 -6.56 -2.15 7.76
N ALA A 42 -5.60 -1.67 6.97
CA ALA A 42 -4.34 -1.12 7.47
C ALA A 42 -4.57 0.12 8.36
N THR A 43 -5.50 1.00 7.98
CA THR A 43 -5.88 2.17 8.78
C THR A 43 -6.48 1.76 10.13
N GLY A 44 -7.32 0.72 10.15
CA GLY A 44 -7.84 0.14 11.39
C GLY A 44 -6.77 -0.46 12.30
N ALA A 45 -5.76 -1.11 11.71
CA ALA A 45 -4.61 -1.62 12.46
C ALA A 45 -3.79 -0.49 13.10
N ALA A 46 -3.54 0.59 12.36
CA ALA A 46 -2.87 1.78 12.89
C ALA A 46 -3.68 2.45 14.01
N TYR A 47 -4.99 2.52 13.86
CA TYR A 47 -5.88 3.01 14.91
C TYR A 47 -5.78 2.14 16.18
N SER A 48 -5.78 0.82 16.03
CA SER A 48 -5.57 -0.12 17.14
C SER A 48 -4.22 0.09 17.82
N ALA A 49 -3.13 0.28 17.06
CA ALA A 49 -1.81 0.57 17.61
C ALA A 49 -1.81 1.85 18.44
N LYS A 50 -2.44 2.91 17.93
CA LYS A 50 -2.58 4.18 18.65
C LYS A 50 -3.37 4.03 19.93
N LEU A 51 -4.52 3.37 19.90
CA LEU A 51 -5.36 3.15 21.10
C LEU A 51 -4.63 2.35 22.18
N ARG A 52 -3.82 1.39 21.79
CA ARG A 52 -3.04 0.57 22.72
C ARG A 52 -1.76 1.24 23.19
N GLY A 53 -1.41 2.40 22.66
CA GLY A 53 -0.19 3.12 23.00
C GLY A 53 1.08 2.35 22.65
N THR A 54 1.07 1.58 21.55
CA THR A 54 2.24 0.81 21.08
C THR A 54 3.04 1.61 20.06
N GLU A 55 4.32 1.26 19.88
CA GLU A 55 5.19 1.87 18.86
C GLU A 55 5.02 1.25 17.45
N GLN A 56 4.01 0.41 17.27
CA GLN A 56 3.72 -0.23 15.99
C GLN A 56 3.32 0.80 14.95
N VAL A 57 3.90 0.70 13.76
CA VAL A 57 3.52 1.47 12.57
C VAL A 57 3.02 0.50 11.52
N THR A 58 1.92 0.85 10.88
CA THR A 58 1.35 0.04 9.80
C THR A 58 1.85 0.53 8.45
N LEU A 59 2.23 -0.38 7.57
CA LEU A 59 2.56 -0.10 6.17
C LEU A 59 1.42 -0.64 5.30
N ALA A 60 0.83 0.20 4.46
CA ALA A 60 -0.21 -0.17 3.51
C ALA A 60 0.33 -0.06 2.09
N PHE A 61 0.44 -1.19 1.38
CA PHE A 61 0.91 -1.26 0.00
C PHE A 61 -0.27 -1.44 -0.94
N PHE A 62 -0.35 -0.62 -2.00
CA PHE A 62 -1.40 -0.72 -3.01
C PHE A 62 -0.95 -0.12 -4.34
N GLY A 63 -1.58 -0.53 -5.43
CA GLY A 63 -1.28 -0.03 -6.77
C GLY A 63 -1.83 1.38 -7.03
N ASP A 64 -1.32 2.02 -8.08
CA ASP A 64 -1.74 3.34 -8.54
C ASP A 64 -3.27 3.44 -8.74
N SER A 65 -3.89 2.44 -9.34
CA SER A 65 -5.34 2.45 -9.57
C SER A 65 -6.17 2.35 -8.30
N ALA A 66 -5.67 1.66 -7.26
CA ALA A 66 -6.34 1.59 -5.96
C ALA A 66 -6.44 2.98 -5.29
N SER A 67 -5.54 3.90 -5.62
CA SER A 67 -5.62 5.27 -5.12
C SER A 67 -6.80 6.09 -5.66
N ASN A 68 -7.55 5.58 -6.64
CA ASN A 68 -8.79 6.17 -7.15
C ASN A 68 -10.05 5.61 -6.47
N GLU A 69 -9.90 4.58 -5.61
CA GLU A 69 -11.02 4.06 -4.84
C GLU A 69 -11.43 5.02 -3.72
N GLY A 70 -12.75 5.09 -3.44
CA GLY A 70 -13.27 5.92 -2.34
C GLY A 70 -12.63 5.59 -1.00
N THR A 71 -12.37 4.30 -0.76
CA THR A 71 -11.73 3.80 0.47
C THR A 71 -10.33 4.38 0.72
N PHE A 72 -9.57 4.72 -0.33
CA PHE A 72 -8.31 5.44 -0.19
C PHE A 72 -8.55 6.82 0.43
N HIS A 73 -9.46 7.60 -0.14
CA HIS A 73 -9.74 8.98 0.29
C HIS A 73 -10.31 9.04 1.71
N GLU A 74 -11.21 8.14 2.04
CA GLU A 74 -11.80 8.01 3.38
C GLU A 74 -10.75 7.64 4.42
N SER A 75 -9.94 6.63 4.12
CA SER A 75 -8.91 6.11 5.03
C SER A 75 -7.79 7.11 5.30
N ILE A 76 -7.27 7.76 4.27
CA ILE A 76 -6.16 8.72 4.43
C ILE A 76 -6.64 9.97 5.17
N ASN A 77 -7.87 10.43 4.90
CA ASN A 77 -8.46 11.54 5.63
C ASN A 77 -8.62 11.22 7.12
N MET A 78 -9.13 10.02 7.44
CA MET A 78 -9.27 9.56 8.83
C MET A 78 -7.90 9.45 9.52
N ALA A 79 -6.91 8.87 8.83
CA ALA A 79 -5.56 8.74 9.37
C ALA A 79 -4.91 10.08 9.63
N ALA A 80 -5.09 11.06 8.74
CA ALA A 80 -4.60 12.42 8.88
C ALA A 80 -5.25 13.12 10.09
N ALA A 81 -6.59 13.10 10.14
CA ALA A 81 -7.36 13.76 11.21
C ALA A 81 -7.01 13.23 12.61
N TRP A 82 -6.66 11.96 12.70
CA TRP A 82 -6.35 11.31 13.97
C TRP A 82 -4.84 11.08 14.19
N ASN A 83 -3.97 11.59 13.33
CA ASN A 83 -2.51 11.37 13.40
C ASN A 83 -2.18 9.89 13.65
N LEU A 84 -2.71 8.99 12.78
CA LEU A 84 -2.49 7.56 12.93
C LEU A 84 -1.07 7.15 12.50
N PRO A 85 -0.45 6.17 13.17
CA PRO A 85 0.88 5.68 12.82
C PRO A 85 0.82 4.73 11.60
N ILE A 86 0.68 5.30 10.41
CA ILE A 86 0.59 4.55 9.16
C ILE A 86 1.38 5.24 8.04
N VAL A 87 1.99 4.43 7.18
CA VAL A 87 2.61 4.87 5.92
C VAL A 87 1.83 4.23 4.76
N TYR A 88 1.30 5.05 3.88
CA TYR A 88 0.64 4.63 2.65
C TYR A 88 1.67 4.59 1.51
N ILE A 89 1.81 3.46 0.84
CA ILE A 89 2.82 3.23 -0.19
C ILE A 89 2.11 2.85 -1.49
N ILE A 90 2.17 3.75 -2.47
CA ILE A 90 1.63 3.54 -3.82
C ILE A 90 2.72 2.88 -4.68
N GLU A 91 2.48 1.68 -5.17
CA GLU A 91 3.30 1.04 -6.21
C GLU A 91 2.79 1.51 -7.58
N ASN A 92 3.31 2.65 -8.06
CA ASN A 92 2.87 3.24 -9.32
C ASN A 92 3.65 2.66 -10.50
N ASN A 93 3.05 1.67 -11.17
CA ASN A 93 3.56 1.09 -12.41
C ASN A 93 2.83 1.63 -13.67
N LEU A 94 2.02 2.67 -13.51
CA LEU A 94 1.23 3.38 -14.52
C LEU A 94 -0.01 2.62 -15.04
N PHE A 95 -0.27 1.38 -14.61
CA PHE A 95 -1.35 0.58 -15.19
C PHE A 95 -2.21 -0.13 -14.15
N GLY A 96 -3.51 0.15 -14.17
CA GLY A 96 -4.53 -0.68 -13.53
C GLY A 96 -5.04 -1.74 -14.50
N ILE A 97 -4.54 -2.97 -14.39
CA ILE A 97 -4.70 -4.03 -15.40
C ILE A 97 -4.20 -3.49 -16.75
N SER A 98 -5.10 -3.06 -17.65
CA SER A 98 -4.79 -2.54 -18.98
C SER A 98 -5.04 -1.02 -19.13
N VAL A 99 -5.53 -0.36 -18.09
CA VAL A 99 -5.84 1.08 -18.13
C VAL A 99 -4.65 1.89 -17.63
N ASP A 100 -4.13 2.76 -18.50
CA ASP A 100 -3.11 3.74 -18.15
C ASP A 100 -3.69 4.75 -17.14
N ILE A 101 -3.04 4.92 -15.99
CA ILE A 101 -3.48 5.84 -14.92
C ILE A 101 -3.64 7.28 -15.43
N ARG A 102 -2.84 7.69 -16.42
CA ARG A 102 -2.90 9.03 -17.04
C ARG A 102 -4.21 9.31 -17.77
N ARG A 103 -4.98 8.28 -18.11
CA ARG A 103 -6.30 8.41 -18.74
C ARG A 103 -7.43 8.65 -17.72
N VAL A 104 -7.22 8.28 -16.48
CA VAL A 104 -8.26 8.28 -15.43
C VAL A 104 -7.91 9.15 -14.23
N THR A 105 -6.72 9.77 -14.23
CA THR A 105 -6.24 10.63 -13.15
C THR A 105 -5.65 11.91 -13.74
N LYS A 106 -6.08 13.06 -13.25
CA LYS A 106 -5.62 14.37 -13.79
C LYS A 106 -4.23 14.74 -13.29
N GLU A 107 -3.96 14.54 -11.99
CA GLU A 107 -2.62 14.72 -11.42
C GLU A 107 -1.87 13.40 -11.47
N HIS A 108 -0.80 13.35 -12.24
CA HIS A 108 -0.04 12.12 -12.49
C HIS A 108 0.99 11.82 -11.40
N ASP A 109 1.36 12.83 -10.60
CA ASP A 109 2.18 12.68 -9.42
C ASP A 109 1.27 12.38 -8.22
N LEU A 110 1.00 11.11 -7.99
CA LEU A 110 -0.02 10.67 -7.03
C LEU A 110 0.30 11.06 -5.58
N TYR A 111 1.60 11.22 -5.25
CA TYR A 111 2.02 11.67 -3.91
C TYR A 111 1.48 13.08 -3.57
N LYS A 112 1.21 13.93 -4.57
CA LYS A 112 0.64 15.26 -4.35
C LYS A 112 -0.77 15.25 -3.76
N ARG A 113 -1.47 14.12 -3.83
CA ARG A 113 -2.75 13.95 -3.15
C ARG A 113 -2.65 14.15 -1.64
N ALA A 114 -1.46 13.93 -1.07
CA ALA A 114 -1.17 14.16 0.34
C ALA A 114 -1.46 15.60 0.79
N GLU A 115 -1.23 16.58 -0.08
CA GLU A 115 -1.46 18.01 0.19
C GLU A 115 -2.93 18.27 0.56
N GLY A 116 -3.87 17.59 -0.12
CA GLY A 116 -5.31 17.72 0.16
C GLY A 116 -5.73 17.24 1.55
N TYR A 117 -4.89 16.43 2.21
CA TYR A 117 -5.11 15.91 3.58
C TYR A 117 -4.19 16.55 4.62
N GLY A 118 -3.34 17.49 4.21
CA GLY A 118 -2.39 18.17 5.10
C GLY A 118 -1.31 17.26 5.67
N ILE A 119 -0.92 16.22 4.94
CA ILE A 119 0.14 15.27 5.32
C ILE A 119 1.31 15.33 4.34
N PRO A 120 2.51 14.88 4.74
CA PRO A 120 3.64 14.76 3.83
C PRO A 120 3.39 13.75 2.71
N GLY A 121 3.82 14.11 1.49
CA GLY A 121 3.86 13.23 0.34
C GLY A 121 5.20 13.32 -0.37
N GLU A 122 5.78 12.20 -0.77
CA GLU A 122 7.01 12.16 -1.56
C GLU A 122 6.96 11.06 -2.61
N ALA A 123 7.71 11.27 -3.72
CA ALA A 123 7.92 10.27 -4.75
C ALA A 123 9.37 9.78 -4.71
N VAL A 124 9.54 8.47 -4.91
CA VAL A 124 10.86 7.82 -4.99
C VAL A 124 10.94 6.89 -6.20
N ASP A 125 12.16 6.56 -6.62
CA ASP A 125 12.37 5.47 -7.58
C ASP A 125 12.03 4.13 -6.89
N GLY A 126 10.90 3.54 -7.28
CA GLY A 126 10.42 2.28 -6.72
C GLY A 126 11.26 1.06 -7.13
N ASN A 127 12.22 1.21 -8.04
CA ASN A 127 13.16 0.16 -8.43
C ASN A 127 14.50 0.28 -7.67
N ASP A 128 14.71 1.36 -6.92
CA ASP A 128 15.86 1.52 -6.03
C ASP A 128 15.47 1.17 -4.58
N VAL A 129 15.90 -0.03 -4.15
CA VAL A 129 15.59 -0.54 -2.81
C VAL A 129 16.13 0.36 -1.68
N TYR A 130 17.24 1.06 -1.89
CA TYR A 130 17.81 1.96 -0.88
C TYR A 130 16.98 3.24 -0.77
N ALA A 131 16.58 3.83 -1.90
CA ALA A 131 15.71 5.01 -1.90
C ALA A 131 14.37 4.74 -1.23
N VAL A 132 13.74 3.58 -1.53
CA VAL A 132 12.49 3.16 -0.87
C VAL A 132 12.69 2.94 0.62
N TYR A 133 13.77 2.24 1.01
CA TYR A 133 14.07 1.99 2.43
C TYR A 133 14.26 3.29 3.22
N GLU A 134 15.00 4.24 2.69
CA GLU A 134 15.25 5.54 3.34
C GLU A 134 13.96 6.35 3.49
N ALA A 135 13.15 6.45 2.44
CA ALA A 135 11.88 7.17 2.48
C ALA A 135 10.90 6.55 3.50
N VAL A 136 10.74 5.23 3.45
CA VAL A 136 9.86 4.52 4.40
C VAL A 136 10.38 4.64 5.83
N SER A 137 11.70 4.58 6.05
CA SER A 137 12.31 4.73 7.37
C SER A 137 12.01 6.11 7.98
N ARG A 138 12.18 7.19 7.20
CA ARG A 138 11.81 8.55 7.63
C ARG A 138 10.33 8.65 7.99
N ALA A 139 9.46 8.07 7.17
CA ALA A 139 8.02 8.07 7.41
C ALA A 139 7.63 7.28 8.66
N VAL A 140 8.27 6.13 8.91
CA VAL A 140 8.06 5.31 10.12
C VAL A 140 8.52 6.07 11.37
N GLU A 141 9.68 6.72 11.33
CA GLU A 141 10.17 7.53 12.45
C GLU A 141 9.22 8.69 12.77
N ARG A 142 8.72 9.37 11.73
CA ARG A 142 7.71 10.42 11.85
C ARG A 142 6.43 9.88 12.53
N ALA A 143 5.93 8.75 12.06
CA ALA A 143 4.73 8.12 12.60
C ALA A 143 4.89 7.73 14.08
N ARG A 144 6.05 7.18 14.47
CA ARG A 144 6.39 6.86 15.87
C ARG A 144 6.45 8.07 16.79
N LYS A 145 6.82 9.24 16.25
CA LYS A 145 6.78 10.51 16.98
C LYS A 145 5.35 11.07 17.14
N GLY A 146 4.34 10.40 16.61
CA GLY A 146 2.94 10.86 16.65
C GLY A 146 2.62 11.98 15.67
N GLU A 147 3.48 12.21 14.69
CA GLU A 147 3.33 13.28 13.70
C GLU A 147 2.39 12.91 12.53
N GLY A 148 1.74 11.75 12.61
CA GLY A 148 0.72 11.29 11.68
C GLY A 148 1.25 10.53 10.45
N PRO A 149 0.36 10.28 9.47
CA PRO A 149 0.67 9.45 8.32
C PRO A 149 1.55 10.17 7.29
N THR A 150 2.12 9.38 6.37
CA THR A 150 2.85 9.85 5.19
C THR A 150 2.37 9.07 3.97
N LEU A 151 2.30 9.72 2.81
CA LEU A 151 2.02 9.08 1.52
C LEU A 151 3.31 9.03 0.69
N ILE A 152 3.73 7.82 0.31
CA ILE A 152 4.91 7.60 -0.54
C ILE A 152 4.45 7.01 -1.87
N GLU A 153 4.89 7.61 -2.96
CA GLU A 153 4.70 7.07 -4.32
C GLU A 153 6.02 6.45 -4.80
N CYS A 154 6.03 5.13 -4.92
CA CYS A 154 7.11 4.37 -5.53
C CYS A 154 6.87 4.28 -7.04
N LYS A 155 7.55 5.12 -7.84
CA LYS A 155 7.48 5.07 -9.30
C LYS A 155 8.26 3.86 -9.79
N THR A 156 7.55 2.90 -10.39
CA THR A 156 8.12 1.63 -10.80
C THR A 156 7.66 1.23 -12.20
N TYR A 157 7.96 0.03 -12.62
CA TYR A 157 7.63 -0.49 -13.94
C TYR A 157 7.06 -1.90 -13.84
N ARG A 158 5.98 -2.15 -14.57
CA ARG A 158 5.42 -3.50 -14.70
C ARG A 158 6.16 -4.26 -15.82
N TRP A 159 6.99 -5.23 -15.44
CA TRP A 159 7.81 -6.00 -16.39
C TRP A 159 7.02 -7.01 -17.21
N GLN A 160 5.97 -7.59 -16.63
CA GLN A 160 5.13 -8.59 -17.28
C GLN A 160 3.65 -8.18 -17.22
N GLY A 161 2.76 -8.95 -17.82
CA GLY A 161 1.33 -8.74 -17.74
C GLY A 161 0.81 -8.73 -16.29
N HIS A 162 -0.37 -8.18 -16.09
CA HIS A 162 -1.01 -8.12 -14.76
C HIS A 162 -1.26 -9.52 -14.17
N HIS A 163 -1.58 -10.48 -15.02
CA HIS A 163 -1.78 -11.88 -14.67
C HIS A 163 -1.29 -12.80 -15.80
N VAL A 164 -1.26 -14.11 -15.55
CA VAL A 164 -0.70 -15.11 -16.48
C VAL A 164 -1.31 -15.05 -17.90
N GLY A 165 -2.60 -14.69 -18.02
CA GLY A 165 -3.29 -14.57 -19.31
C GLY A 165 -3.25 -13.17 -19.95
N ASP A 166 -2.51 -12.23 -19.35
CA ASP A 166 -2.42 -10.86 -19.86
C ASP A 166 -1.26 -10.74 -20.87
N PRO A 167 -1.53 -10.52 -22.18
CA PRO A 167 -0.49 -10.42 -23.21
C PRO A 167 0.33 -9.13 -23.11
N GLY A 168 -0.14 -8.11 -22.38
CA GLY A 168 0.55 -6.84 -22.21
C GLY A 168 0.56 -5.92 -23.42
N GLU A 169 -0.30 -6.14 -24.42
CA GLU A 169 -0.33 -5.39 -25.70
C GLU A 169 -0.80 -3.93 -25.58
N TYR A 170 -1.23 -3.52 -24.41
CA TYR A 170 -1.80 -2.17 -24.14
C TYR A 170 -0.72 -1.13 -23.75
N ARG A 171 0.54 -1.49 -23.70
CA ARG A 171 1.66 -0.64 -23.24
C ARG A 171 2.86 -0.70 -24.20
#